data_a2cf2ce8b0f2e7fb1716be48c2cd8bd1
#
_entry.id   a2cf2ce8b0f2e7fb1716be48c2cd8bd1
#
_cell.length_a   1.000
_cell.length_b   1.000
_cell.length_c   1.000
_cell.angle_alpha   90.00
_cell.angle_beta   90.00
_cell.angle_gamma   90.00
#
_symmetry.space_group_name_H-M   'P 1'
#
loop_
_entity.id
_entity.type
_entity.pdbx_description
1 polymer ?
#
loop_
_entity_poly.entity_id
_entity_poly.type
_entity_poly.pdbx_seq_one_letter_code
_entity_poly.pdbx_strand_id
1 'polypeptide(L)'
;GEIREDLVFPFPELSADERESLHAVLDSFRGWAAATVDGARMDREGRFPDEVRAGMAELGMMGLNIPEEYGGFGASALLFSRVFGEVGTTDAALAVYFGAHQSTGCKGIPLFGTGDEKGRWLPQCASGERIAAFCLTEAGSGSDAQAMRTTAIPSADGTHYVLDGEKIWISNAGYAGVLTVFAKVPVEVEGKQKQRVTAFIVDARAPGVSLGHVEEKMGIKASDTRTVSFAGVRVPVEDRLGEVGGGFRIALEILNSGRLGLAAGSSRGTRRILDLALAYAKERKQFGRPIGSFEMIQKKFALAAAECYAADAGWMTCAAMVDRGGVDFSLETAACKVFASELSLRAALEAQQVAGGLGYSKEYPYERAVRDARIMLIFEGTNEILRALIALSCLQQPGEQLKELGRAFKDPLRSLGAIGSYLGGRGEPQPAKPCFTALHPAPAHEAAALWQAVPQP
;
A
#
# COMPACT_ATOMS: atom_id res chain seq x y z
N GLY A 1 11.66 -20.32 -18.51
CA GLY A 1 10.33 -19.87 -18.11
C GLY A 1 9.62 -19.19 -19.24
N GLU A 2 8.32 -19.30 -19.28
CA GLU A 2 7.49 -18.61 -20.26
C GLU A 2 7.13 -17.21 -19.75
N ILE A 3 7.21 -16.23 -20.64
CA ILE A 3 6.64 -14.91 -20.39
C ILE A 3 5.12 -15.05 -20.54
N ARG A 4 4.39 -14.70 -19.48
CA ARG A 4 2.93 -14.70 -19.49
C ARG A 4 2.42 -13.42 -20.15
N GLU A 5 2.52 -13.36 -21.47
CA GLU A 5 2.09 -12.20 -22.26
C GLU A 5 0.60 -11.90 -22.07
N ASP A 6 -0.21 -12.92 -21.81
CA ASP A 6 -1.64 -12.79 -21.49
C ASP A 6 -1.94 -11.97 -20.24
N LEU A 7 -0.99 -11.83 -19.31
CA LEU A 7 -1.12 -10.98 -18.13
C LEU A 7 -0.76 -9.51 -18.40
N VAL A 8 0.01 -9.24 -19.45
CA VAL A 8 0.50 -7.91 -19.78
C VAL A 8 -0.24 -7.31 -20.96
N PHE A 9 -0.62 -8.13 -21.94
CA PHE A 9 -1.28 -7.68 -23.15
C PHE A 9 -2.73 -8.21 -23.26
N PRO A 10 -3.67 -7.40 -23.78
CA PRO A 10 -3.45 -6.00 -24.16
C PRO A 10 -3.06 -5.16 -22.94
N PHE A 11 -2.26 -4.09 -23.17
CA PHE A 11 -1.89 -3.17 -22.09
C PHE A 11 -3.14 -2.60 -21.42
N PRO A 12 -3.15 -2.41 -20.08
CA PRO A 12 -4.34 -1.99 -19.37
C PRO A 12 -4.86 -0.63 -19.83
N GLU A 13 -6.11 -0.61 -20.24
CA GLU A 13 -6.83 0.60 -20.59
C GLU A 13 -8.14 0.69 -19.82
N LEU A 14 -8.50 1.90 -19.43
CA LEU A 14 -9.84 2.18 -18.91
C LEU A 14 -10.86 2.09 -20.05
N SER A 15 -12.06 1.64 -19.74
CA SER A 15 -13.21 1.73 -20.65
C SER A 15 -13.47 3.21 -21.01
N ALA A 16 -14.29 3.45 -22.03
CA ALA A 16 -14.63 4.83 -22.43
C ALA A 16 -15.30 5.59 -21.27
N ASP A 17 -16.24 4.94 -20.58
CA ASP A 17 -16.99 5.50 -19.46
C ASP A 17 -16.09 5.79 -18.26
N GLU A 18 -15.19 4.85 -17.92
CA GLU A 18 -14.22 5.07 -16.83
C GLU A 18 -13.22 6.18 -17.17
N ARG A 19 -12.87 6.35 -18.44
CA ARG A 19 -11.97 7.42 -18.87
C ARG A 19 -12.64 8.79 -18.76
N GLU A 20 -13.91 8.91 -19.13
CA GLU A 20 -14.71 10.12 -18.91
C GLU A 20 -14.84 10.43 -17.42
N SER A 21 -15.20 9.42 -16.62
CA SER A 21 -15.29 9.53 -15.18
C SER A 21 -13.97 9.96 -14.54
N LEU A 22 -12.85 9.38 -14.96
CA LEU A 22 -11.53 9.76 -14.49
C LEU A 22 -11.23 11.23 -14.78
N HIS A 23 -11.52 11.71 -16.00
CA HIS A 23 -11.30 13.12 -16.36
C HIS A 23 -12.14 14.03 -15.46
N ALA A 24 -13.43 13.74 -15.28
CA ALA A 24 -14.32 14.54 -14.44
C ALA A 24 -13.84 14.60 -12.98
N VAL A 25 -13.45 13.45 -12.40
CA VAL A 25 -12.92 13.37 -11.03
C VAL A 25 -11.61 14.16 -10.90
N LEU A 26 -10.68 13.99 -11.84
CA LEU A 26 -9.39 14.68 -11.80
C LEU A 26 -9.53 16.20 -11.97
N ASP A 27 -10.38 16.66 -12.88
CA ASP A 27 -10.59 18.09 -13.11
C ASP A 27 -11.25 18.76 -11.90
N SER A 28 -12.26 18.11 -11.30
CA SER A 28 -12.90 18.56 -10.09
C SER A 28 -11.92 18.62 -8.90
N PHE A 29 -11.14 17.54 -8.71
CA PHE A 29 -10.13 17.45 -7.65
C PHE A 29 -9.05 18.52 -7.82
N ARG A 30 -8.49 18.69 -9.01
CA ARG A 30 -7.45 19.68 -9.31
C ARG A 30 -7.92 21.11 -9.06
N GLY A 31 -9.12 21.44 -9.53
CA GLY A 31 -9.72 22.74 -9.30
C GLY A 31 -9.89 23.08 -7.81
N TRP A 32 -10.43 22.15 -7.07
CA TRP A 32 -10.58 22.26 -5.63
C TRP A 32 -9.21 22.32 -4.91
N ALA A 33 -8.30 21.42 -5.24
CA ALA A 33 -6.99 21.34 -4.59
C ALA A 33 -6.15 22.60 -4.80
N ALA A 34 -6.18 23.18 -6.00
CA ALA A 34 -5.49 24.43 -6.31
C ALA A 34 -6.00 25.62 -5.46
N ALA A 35 -7.28 25.62 -5.10
CA ALA A 35 -7.90 26.66 -4.28
C ALA A 35 -7.76 26.41 -2.76
N THR A 36 -7.62 25.16 -2.32
CA THR A 36 -7.82 24.79 -0.90
C THR A 36 -6.58 24.18 -0.25
N VAL A 37 -5.73 23.46 -1.01
CA VAL A 37 -4.62 22.69 -0.44
C VAL A 37 -3.33 23.51 -0.42
N ASP A 38 -2.96 24.00 0.77
CA ASP A 38 -1.64 24.59 1.03
C ASP A 38 -0.78 23.59 1.84
N GLY A 39 -0.02 22.78 1.12
CA GLY A 39 0.83 21.75 1.74
C GLY A 39 1.91 22.32 2.66
N ALA A 40 2.41 23.54 2.41
CA ALA A 40 3.39 24.19 3.30
C ALA A 40 2.74 24.64 4.61
N ARG A 41 1.54 25.17 4.55
CA ARG A 41 0.74 25.50 5.76
C ARG A 41 0.43 24.24 6.56
N MET A 42 -0.06 23.18 5.89
CA MET A 42 -0.41 21.92 6.53
C MET A 42 0.81 21.25 7.20
N ASP A 43 1.99 21.28 6.58
CA ASP A 43 3.22 20.78 7.19
C ASP A 43 3.64 21.59 8.44
N ARG A 44 3.50 22.92 8.39
CA ARG A 44 3.80 23.79 9.55
C ARG A 44 2.84 23.58 10.71
N GLU A 45 1.53 23.49 10.41
CA GLU A 45 0.47 23.32 11.42
C GLU A 45 0.39 21.88 11.95
N GLY A 46 0.94 20.90 11.22
CA GLY A 46 0.89 19.49 11.59
C GLY A 46 -0.51 18.89 11.57
N ARG A 47 -1.44 19.49 10.81
CA ARG A 47 -2.83 19.02 10.69
C ARG A 47 -3.46 19.46 9.38
N PHE A 48 -4.53 18.78 9.00
CA PHE A 48 -5.41 19.25 7.93
C PHE A 48 -6.36 20.31 8.46
N PRO A 49 -6.52 21.45 7.77
CA PRO A 49 -7.66 22.32 7.96
C PRO A 49 -8.98 21.59 7.73
N ASP A 50 -10.04 22.00 8.43
CA ASP A 50 -11.35 21.33 8.32
C ASP A 50 -11.93 21.40 6.91
N GLU A 51 -11.69 22.52 6.20
CA GLU A 51 -12.09 22.71 4.80
C GLU A 51 -11.44 21.70 3.84
N VAL A 52 -10.21 21.21 4.14
CA VAL A 52 -9.55 20.19 3.32
C VAL A 52 -10.25 18.84 3.49
N ARG A 53 -10.60 18.46 4.72
CA ARG A 53 -11.27 17.17 4.99
C ARG A 53 -12.71 17.19 4.47
N ALA A 54 -13.43 18.29 4.69
CA ALA A 54 -14.79 18.48 4.19
C ALA A 54 -14.82 18.42 2.65
N GLY A 55 -13.93 19.15 1.98
CA GLY A 55 -13.86 19.16 0.52
C GLY A 55 -13.54 17.79 -0.09
N MET A 56 -12.68 16.97 0.54
CA MET A 56 -12.46 15.58 0.10
C MET A 56 -13.74 14.75 0.18
N ALA A 57 -14.57 14.95 1.22
CA ALA A 57 -15.84 14.27 1.36
C ALA A 57 -16.89 14.79 0.34
N GLU A 58 -17.03 16.09 0.19
CA GLU A 58 -17.95 16.74 -0.75
C GLU A 58 -17.66 16.37 -2.22
N LEU A 59 -16.39 16.17 -2.58
CA LEU A 59 -15.98 15.67 -3.88
C LEU A 59 -16.24 14.17 -4.08
N GLY A 60 -16.78 13.46 -3.10
CA GLY A 60 -17.00 12.02 -3.16
C GLY A 60 -15.70 11.18 -3.12
N MET A 61 -14.57 11.81 -2.82
CA MET A 61 -13.27 11.12 -2.81
C MET A 61 -13.22 9.99 -1.78
N MET A 62 -13.99 10.09 -0.69
CA MET A 62 -13.96 9.10 0.39
C MET A 62 -14.69 7.79 0.02
N GLY A 63 -15.52 7.77 -1.02
CA GLY A 63 -16.25 6.61 -1.51
C GLY A 63 -15.71 5.98 -2.79
N LEU A 64 -14.56 6.42 -3.29
CA LEU A 64 -14.13 6.14 -4.66
C LEU A 64 -14.05 4.62 -4.97
N ASN A 65 -13.52 3.79 -4.08
CA ASN A 65 -13.43 2.33 -4.27
C ASN A 65 -14.46 1.52 -3.46
N ILE A 66 -15.45 2.20 -2.86
CA ILE A 66 -16.59 1.54 -2.23
C ILE A 66 -17.65 1.25 -3.30
N PRO A 67 -18.27 0.05 -3.31
CA PRO A 67 -19.26 -0.29 -4.31
C PRO A 67 -20.45 0.69 -4.36
N GLU A 68 -21.01 0.89 -5.54
CA GLU A 68 -22.13 1.82 -5.80
C GLU A 68 -23.35 1.51 -4.94
N GLU A 69 -23.64 0.23 -4.73
CA GLU A 69 -24.79 -0.24 -3.90
C GLU A 69 -24.70 0.25 -2.45
N TYR A 70 -23.51 0.68 -1.99
CA TYR A 70 -23.27 1.25 -0.67
C TYR A 70 -22.95 2.75 -0.73
N GLY A 71 -23.30 3.43 -1.82
CA GLY A 71 -23.15 4.86 -1.99
C GLY A 71 -21.76 5.34 -2.38
N GLY A 72 -20.87 4.42 -2.78
CA GLY A 72 -19.56 4.73 -3.34
C GLY A 72 -19.59 4.91 -4.86
N PHE A 73 -18.41 5.00 -5.46
CA PHE A 73 -18.24 5.14 -6.92
C PHE A 73 -17.98 3.80 -7.62
N GLY A 74 -17.52 2.77 -6.90
CA GLY A 74 -17.21 1.46 -7.48
C GLY A 74 -16.00 1.45 -8.43
N ALA A 75 -15.04 2.36 -8.24
CA ALA A 75 -13.89 2.51 -9.12
C ALA A 75 -13.11 1.20 -9.28
N SER A 76 -12.70 0.90 -10.52
CA SER A 76 -11.71 -0.15 -10.79
C SER A 76 -10.37 0.18 -10.10
N ALA A 77 -9.53 -0.83 -9.89
CA ALA A 77 -8.22 -0.61 -9.28
C ALA A 77 -7.35 0.32 -10.13
N LEU A 78 -7.48 0.25 -11.46
CA LEU A 78 -6.75 1.14 -12.37
C LEU A 78 -7.23 2.59 -12.24
N LEU A 79 -8.55 2.83 -12.23
CA LEU A 79 -9.12 4.17 -12.04
C LEU A 79 -8.73 4.74 -10.68
N PHE A 80 -8.94 3.96 -9.62
CA PHE A 80 -8.57 4.34 -8.25
C PHE A 80 -7.09 4.72 -8.14
N SER A 81 -6.18 3.90 -8.68
CA SER A 81 -4.74 4.16 -8.62
C SER A 81 -4.34 5.41 -9.40
N ARG A 82 -5.02 5.71 -10.51
CA ARG A 82 -4.84 6.98 -11.26
C ARG A 82 -5.20 8.18 -10.42
N VAL A 83 -6.36 8.13 -9.74
CA VAL A 83 -6.79 9.21 -8.84
C VAL A 83 -5.87 9.32 -7.63
N PHE A 84 -5.48 8.18 -7.03
CA PHE A 84 -4.53 8.17 -5.91
C PHE A 84 -3.20 8.83 -6.31
N GLY A 85 -2.70 8.57 -7.52
CA GLY A 85 -1.53 9.21 -8.07
C GLY A 85 -1.65 10.74 -8.12
N GLU A 86 -2.81 11.26 -8.50
CA GLU A 86 -3.07 12.71 -8.54
C GLU A 86 -3.08 13.33 -7.14
N VAL A 87 -3.73 12.66 -6.17
CA VAL A 87 -3.70 13.09 -4.77
C VAL A 87 -2.25 13.14 -4.25
N GLY A 88 -1.44 12.12 -4.58
CA GLY A 88 -0.01 12.07 -4.23
C GLY A 88 0.84 13.17 -4.91
N THR A 89 0.45 13.60 -6.11
CA THR A 89 1.05 14.73 -6.81
C THR A 89 0.77 16.06 -6.10
N THR A 90 -0.39 16.16 -5.47
CA THR A 90 -0.84 17.37 -4.77
C THR A 90 -0.15 17.52 -3.41
N ASP A 91 -0.30 16.51 -2.54
CA ASP A 91 0.33 16.50 -1.20
C ASP A 91 0.45 15.07 -0.66
N ALA A 92 1.61 14.73 -0.11
CA ALA A 92 1.88 13.38 0.39
C ALA A 92 1.09 13.05 1.66
N ALA A 93 0.86 14.01 2.56
CA ALA A 93 0.06 13.78 3.76
C ALA A 93 -1.42 13.57 3.41
N LEU A 94 -1.93 14.31 2.41
CA LEU A 94 -3.28 14.14 1.89
C LEU A 94 -3.47 12.76 1.23
N ALA A 95 -2.44 12.27 0.50
CA ALA A 95 -2.45 10.92 -0.05
C ALA A 95 -2.49 9.85 1.04
N VAL A 96 -1.80 10.06 2.16
CA VAL A 96 -1.86 9.15 3.32
C VAL A 96 -3.25 9.18 3.97
N TYR A 97 -3.85 10.36 4.16
CA TYR A 97 -5.22 10.49 4.68
C TYR A 97 -6.23 9.71 3.82
N PHE A 98 -6.18 9.94 2.52
CA PHE A 98 -7.02 9.30 1.53
C PHE A 98 -6.80 7.77 1.50
N GLY A 99 -5.54 7.34 1.40
CA GLY A 99 -5.17 5.92 1.31
C GLY A 99 -5.44 5.14 2.59
N ALA A 100 -5.16 5.72 3.75
CA ALA A 100 -5.44 5.09 5.03
C ALA A 100 -6.94 4.84 5.25
N HIS A 101 -7.81 5.67 4.67
CA HIS A 101 -9.24 5.42 4.65
C HIS A 101 -9.62 4.37 3.59
N GLN A 102 -9.32 4.64 2.31
CA GLN A 102 -9.81 3.87 1.16
C GLN A 102 -9.11 2.50 1.00
N SER A 103 -7.77 2.51 1.07
CA SER A 103 -6.98 1.33 0.71
C SER A 103 -6.75 0.36 1.87
N THR A 104 -6.84 0.84 3.11
CA THR A 104 -6.58 -0.01 4.28
C THR A 104 -7.70 0.03 5.31
N GLY A 105 -8.17 1.18 5.73
CA GLY A 105 -9.13 1.32 6.81
C GLY A 105 -10.47 0.65 6.54
N CYS A 106 -11.12 0.98 5.44
CA CYS A 106 -12.41 0.39 5.07
C CYS A 106 -12.31 -0.82 4.12
N LYS A 107 -11.16 -1.05 3.45
CA LYS A 107 -11.02 -2.05 2.38
C LYS A 107 -11.37 -3.49 2.81
N GLY A 108 -11.19 -3.81 4.07
CA GLY A 108 -11.55 -5.14 4.60
C GLY A 108 -13.06 -5.42 4.55
N ILE A 109 -13.88 -4.40 4.71
CA ILE A 109 -15.34 -4.54 4.79
C ILE A 109 -15.93 -5.02 3.45
N PRO A 110 -15.68 -4.37 2.29
CA PRO A 110 -16.20 -4.86 1.01
C PRO A 110 -15.64 -6.22 0.62
N LEU A 111 -14.42 -6.57 1.03
CA LEU A 111 -13.78 -7.83 0.67
C LEU A 111 -14.26 -9.03 1.50
N PHE A 112 -14.47 -8.84 2.80
CA PHE A 112 -14.68 -9.94 3.75
C PHE A 112 -15.94 -9.79 4.61
N GLY A 113 -16.57 -8.62 4.59
CA GLY A 113 -17.78 -8.35 5.36
C GLY A 113 -19.00 -9.09 4.81
N THR A 114 -19.94 -9.40 5.71
CA THR A 114 -21.28 -9.86 5.38
C THR A 114 -22.11 -8.72 4.74
N GLY A 115 -23.28 -9.03 4.17
CA GLY A 115 -24.18 -8.01 3.65
C GLY A 115 -24.58 -6.98 4.72
N ASP A 116 -24.85 -7.45 5.93
CA ASP A 116 -25.25 -6.59 7.07
C ASP A 116 -24.10 -5.66 7.51
N GLU A 117 -22.86 -6.16 7.62
CA GLU A 117 -21.70 -5.33 7.92
C GLU A 117 -21.47 -4.28 6.83
N LYS A 118 -21.54 -4.67 5.56
CA LYS A 118 -21.39 -3.75 4.42
C LYS A 118 -22.46 -2.67 4.45
N GLY A 119 -23.74 -3.03 4.61
CA GLY A 119 -24.86 -2.09 4.66
C GLY A 119 -24.77 -1.13 5.84
N ARG A 120 -24.24 -1.56 6.97
CA ARG A 120 -24.12 -0.75 8.19
C ARG A 120 -22.94 0.23 8.14
N TRP A 121 -21.79 -0.18 7.62
CA TRP A 121 -20.56 0.58 7.73
C TRP A 121 -20.15 1.33 6.47
N LEU A 122 -20.35 0.75 5.27
CA LEU A 122 -19.85 1.34 4.03
C LEU A 122 -20.50 2.66 3.62
N PRO A 123 -21.83 2.88 3.78
CA PRO A 123 -22.44 4.17 3.39
C PRO A 123 -21.85 5.36 4.13
N GLN A 124 -21.56 5.20 5.42
CA GLN A 124 -20.97 6.26 6.25
C GLN A 124 -19.47 6.47 5.91
N CYS A 125 -18.78 5.41 5.46
CA CYS A 125 -17.42 5.53 4.94
C CYS A 125 -17.42 6.21 3.55
N ALA A 126 -18.35 5.86 2.67
CA ALA A 126 -18.44 6.43 1.33
C ALA A 126 -18.72 7.94 1.33
N SER A 127 -19.61 8.39 2.21
CA SER A 127 -19.91 9.83 2.39
C SER A 127 -18.78 10.61 3.07
N GLY A 128 -17.84 9.94 3.72
CA GLY A 128 -16.83 10.57 4.57
C GLY A 128 -17.34 11.00 5.95
N GLU A 129 -18.58 10.65 6.31
CA GLU A 129 -19.12 10.88 7.66
C GLU A 129 -18.30 10.15 8.72
N ARG A 130 -17.87 8.93 8.39
CA ARG A 130 -16.96 8.12 9.22
C ARG A 130 -15.69 7.78 8.45
N ILE A 131 -14.59 8.34 8.90
CA ILE A 131 -13.28 7.97 8.39
C ILE A 131 -12.86 6.63 8.98
N ALA A 132 -12.26 5.77 8.17
CA ALA A 132 -11.75 4.48 8.62
C ALA A 132 -10.25 4.52 8.90
N ALA A 133 -9.81 3.71 9.87
CA ALA A 133 -8.41 3.51 10.21
C ALA A 133 -8.06 2.02 10.37
N PHE A 134 -6.79 1.68 10.12
CA PHE A 134 -6.28 0.31 10.12
C PHE A 134 -5.38 0.06 11.33
N CYS A 135 -5.86 -0.76 12.27
CA CYS A 135 -5.24 -0.98 13.57
C CYS A 135 -4.55 -2.34 13.65
N LEU A 136 -3.35 -2.46 13.04
CA LEU A 136 -2.56 -3.69 13.01
C LEU A 136 -1.35 -3.62 13.95
N THR A 137 -0.52 -2.57 13.81
CA THR A 137 0.81 -2.44 14.40
C THR A 137 0.78 -2.19 15.91
N GLU A 138 1.70 -2.83 16.63
CA GLU A 138 1.92 -2.61 18.08
C GLU A 138 3.39 -2.25 18.33
N ALA A 139 3.72 -1.74 19.51
CA ALA A 139 5.09 -1.39 19.91
C ALA A 139 6.09 -2.55 19.76
N GLY A 140 5.65 -3.79 19.99
CA GLY A 140 6.46 -5.00 19.85
C GLY A 140 6.20 -5.80 18.57
N SER A 141 5.37 -5.32 17.65
CA SER A 141 4.87 -6.07 16.50
C SER A 141 4.62 -5.17 15.29
N GLY A 142 5.68 -4.86 14.57
CA GLY A 142 5.65 -4.15 13.29
C GLY A 142 5.82 -5.11 12.12
N SER A 143 7.06 -5.42 11.74
CA SER A 143 7.38 -6.37 10.66
C SER A 143 6.89 -7.79 10.97
N ASP A 144 7.02 -8.25 12.21
CA ASP A 144 6.39 -9.48 12.69
C ASP A 144 4.98 -9.19 13.23
N ALA A 145 4.04 -8.93 12.32
CA ALA A 145 2.67 -8.59 12.70
C ALA A 145 1.92 -9.72 13.43
N GLN A 146 2.34 -10.98 13.27
CA GLN A 146 1.75 -12.10 13.99
C GLN A 146 2.13 -12.13 15.47
N ALA A 147 3.19 -11.45 15.88
CA ALA A 147 3.62 -11.34 17.27
C ALA A 147 2.78 -10.39 18.12
N MET A 148 1.72 -9.78 17.55
CA MET A 148 0.83 -8.85 18.26
C MET A 148 0.35 -9.44 19.60
N ARG A 149 0.03 -8.56 20.55
CA ARG A 149 -0.41 -8.93 21.91
C ARG A 149 -1.85 -8.56 22.21
N THR A 150 -2.46 -7.64 21.45
CA THR A 150 -3.89 -7.31 21.57
C THR A 150 -4.71 -8.58 21.49
N THR A 151 -5.64 -8.75 22.42
CA THR A 151 -6.51 -9.93 22.53
C THR A 151 -7.98 -9.56 22.35
N ALA A 152 -8.77 -10.51 21.87
CA ALA A 152 -10.22 -10.44 21.81
C ALA A 152 -10.79 -11.74 22.37
N ILE A 153 -11.27 -11.69 23.62
CA ILE A 153 -11.76 -12.85 24.34
C ILE A 153 -13.27 -12.97 24.13
N PRO A 154 -13.80 -14.12 23.64
CA PRO A 154 -15.23 -14.32 23.53
C PRO A 154 -15.91 -14.22 24.91
N SER A 155 -17.04 -13.53 24.97
CA SER A 155 -17.88 -13.50 26.17
C SER A 155 -18.51 -14.88 26.44
N ALA A 156 -18.86 -15.14 27.71
CA ALA A 156 -19.44 -16.41 28.11
C ALA A 156 -20.80 -16.70 27.44
N ASP A 157 -21.55 -15.66 27.09
CA ASP A 157 -22.84 -15.77 26.42
C ASP A 157 -22.70 -15.83 24.86
N GLY A 158 -21.47 -15.72 24.34
CA GLY A 158 -21.18 -15.78 22.91
C GLY A 158 -21.67 -14.58 22.10
N THR A 159 -22.13 -13.50 22.72
CA THR A 159 -22.72 -12.33 22.03
C THR A 159 -21.69 -11.32 21.57
N HIS A 160 -20.50 -11.28 22.18
CA HIS A 160 -19.49 -10.29 21.87
C HIS A 160 -18.09 -10.81 22.22
N TYR A 161 -17.08 -10.08 21.75
CA TYR A 161 -15.70 -10.20 22.18
C TYR A 161 -15.34 -9.03 23.11
N VAL A 162 -14.47 -9.29 24.08
CA VAL A 162 -13.85 -8.26 24.91
C VAL A 162 -12.45 -8.01 24.37
N LEU A 163 -12.22 -6.82 23.87
CA LEU A 163 -10.98 -6.41 23.21
C LEU A 163 -10.11 -5.63 24.20
N ASP A 164 -8.87 -6.09 24.39
CA ASP A 164 -7.87 -5.46 25.24
C ASP A 164 -6.51 -5.38 24.54
N GLY A 165 -5.87 -4.21 24.60
CA GLY A 165 -4.54 -4.00 24.02
C GLY A 165 -4.33 -2.59 23.50
N GLU A 166 -3.26 -2.43 22.69
CA GLU A 166 -2.86 -1.13 22.19
C GLU A 166 -2.26 -1.25 20.79
N LYS A 167 -2.63 -0.32 19.92
CA LYS A 167 -2.11 -0.19 18.55
C LYS A 167 -1.42 1.15 18.39
N ILE A 168 -0.27 1.17 17.70
CA ILE A 168 0.53 2.38 17.50
C ILE A 168 0.65 2.74 16.01
N TRP A 169 0.99 3.98 15.74
CA TRP A 169 1.17 4.51 14.39
C TRP A 169 -0.11 4.45 13.53
N ILE A 170 -1.27 4.60 14.16
CA ILE A 170 -2.55 4.48 13.46
C ILE A 170 -2.89 5.79 12.75
N SER A 171 -2.74 5.79 11.43
CA SER A 171 -3.14 6.90 10.57
C SER A 171 -4.65 7.10 10.61
N ASN A 172 -5.08 8.34 10.56
CA ASN A 172 -6.46 8.78 10.65
C ASN A 172 -7.14 8.54 12.01
N ALA A 173 -6.44 8.03 13.02
CA ALA A 173 -7.08 7.67 14.30
C ALA A 173 -7.86 8.81 14.95
N GLY A 174 -7.37 10.06 14.87
CA GLY A 174 -8.05 11.23 15.43
C GLY A 174 -9.33 11.64 14.69
N TYR A 175 -9.54 11.15 13.49
CA TYR A 175 -10.72 11.38 12.66
C TYR A 175 -11.61 10.14 12.52
N ALA A 176 -11.11 8.98 12.98
CA ALA A 176 -11.77 7.72 12.75
C ALA A 176 -13.13 7.60 13.43
N GLY A 177 -14.11 7.12 12.67
CA GLY A 177 -15.38 6.59 13.19
C GLY A 177 -15.42 5.06 13.12
N VAL A 178 -14.55 4.45 12.28
CA VAL A 178 -14.45 3.00 12.07
C VAL A 178 -13.02 2.56 12.19
N LEU A 179 -12.76 1.51 12.98
CA LEU A 179 -11.45 0.92 13.15
C LEU A 179 -11.49 -0.53 12.65
N THR A 180 -10.64 -0.89 11.69
CA THR A 180 -10.37 -2.29 11.35
C THR A 180 -9.25 -2.79 12.24
N VAL A 181 -9.60 -3.60 13.25
CA VAL A 181 -8.70 -4.00 14.36
C VAL A 181 -8.35 -5.47 14.24
N PHE A 182 -7.07 -5.79 14.43
CA PHE A 182 -6.57 -7.15 14.47
C PHE A 182 -6.17 -7.53 15.89
N ALA A 183 -6.73 -8.64 16.38
CA ALA A 183 -6.49 -9.13 17.73
C ALA A 183 -6.39 -10.66 17.77
N LYS A 184 -5.75 -11.19 18.79
CA LYS A 184 -5.65 -12.63 19.02
C LYS A 184 -6.89 -13.15 19.74
N VAL A 185 -7.49 -14.18 19.17
CA VAL A 185 -8.60 -14.93 19.74
C VAL A 185 -8.09 -16.31 20.15
N PRO A 186 -8.41 -16.79 21.36
CA PRO A 186 -8.10 -18.15 21.76
C PRO A 186 -8.99 -19.14 20.97
N VAL A 187 -8.36 -20.13 20.34
CA VAL A 187 -9.04 -21.20 19.60
C VAL A 187 -8.48 -22.55 20.02
N GLU A 188 -9.32 -23.56 20.05
CA GLU A 188 -8.88 -24.94 20.29
C GLU A 188 -8.46 -25.57 18.96
N VAL A 189 -7.23 -26.07 18.88
CA VAL A 189 -6.68 -26.78 17.71
C VAL A 189 -6.01 -28.03 18.20
N GLU A 190 -6.53 -29.20 17.82
CA GLU A 190 -6.00 -30.51 18.24
C GLU A 190 -5.90 -30.68 19.76
N GLY A 191 -6.92 -30.22 20.49
CA GLY A 191 -6.99 -30.29 21.94
C GLY A 191 -6.03 -29.30 22.67
N LYS A 192 -5.43 -28.35 21.97
CA LYS A 192 -4.55 -27.31 22.53
C LYS A 192 -5.10 -25.93 22.28
N GLN A 193 -5.06 -25.08 23.31
CA GLN A 193 -5.36 -23.67 23.15
C GLN A 193 -4.25 -22.97 22.32
N LYS A 194 -4.64 -22.38 21.19
CA LYS A 194 -3.76 -21.57 20.34
C LYS A 194 -4.34 -20.17 20.18
N GLN A 195 -3.48 -19.18 20.04
CA GLN A 195 -3.89 -17.81 19.75
C GLN A 195 -3.87 -17.59 18.23
N ARG A 196 -4.98 -17.12 17.67
CA ARG A 196 -5.13 -16.87 16.23
C ARG A 196 -5.55 -15.44 15.97
N VAL A 197 -4.87 -14.77 15.04
CA VAL A 197 -5.23 -13.41 14.62
C VAL A 197 -6.58 -13.41 13.92
N THR A 198 -7.48 -12.55 14.39
CA THR A 198 -8.83 -12.35 13.88
C THR A 198 -9.03 -10.86 13.62
N ALA A 199 -9.81 -10.50 12.62
CA ALA A 199 -10.12 -9.11 12.27
C ALA A 199 -11.51 -8.72 12.82
N PHE A 200 -11.64 -7.45 13.21
CA PHE A 200 -12.87 -6.88 13.77
C PHE A 200 -13.12 -5.50 13.21
N ILE A 201 -14.39 -5.14 13.05
CA ILE A 201 -14.83 -3.77 12.81
C ILE A 201 -15.21 -3.19 14.18
N VAL A 202 -14.59 -2.10 14.58
CA VAL A 202 -14.81 -1.48 15.90
C VAL A 202 -15.25 -0.03 15.71
N ASP A 203 -16.35 0.35 16.36
CA ASP A 203 -16.74 1.77 16.44
C ASP A 203 -15.67 2.52 17.26
N ALA A 204 -15.05 3.53 16.67
CA ALA A 204 -14.03 4.33 17.35
C ALA A 204 -14.55 5.08 18.58
N ARG A 205 -15.87 5.20 18.71
CA ARG A 205 -16.55 5.85 19.84
C ARG A 205 -17.00 4.86 20.91
N ALA A 206 -16.72 3.56 20.74
CA ALA A 206 -17.12 2.54 21.70
C ALA A 206 -16.47 2.80 23.09
N PRO A 207 -17.20 2.57 24.18
CA PRO A 207 -16.62 2.66 25.52
C PRO A 207 -15.37 1.77 25.65
N GLY A 208 -14.30 2.34 26.22
CA GLY A 208 -13.01 1.67 26.36
C GLY A 208 -12.02 1.93 25.22
N VAL A 209 -12.43 2.56 24.12
CA VAL A 209 -11.51 3.08 23.09
C VAL A 209 -10.96 4.44 23.53
N SER A 210 -9.66 4.60 23.50
CA SER A 210 -9.01 5.89 23.79
C SER A 210 -7.84 6.15 22.83
N LEU A 211 -7.57 7.44 22.60
CA LEU A 211 -6.53 7.90 21.67
C LEU A 211 -5.38 8.54 22.44
N GLY A 212 -4.15 8.22 22.02
CA GLY A 212 -2.95 8.92 22.45
C GLY A 212 -2.81 10.30 21.79
N HIS A 213 -1.70 10.97 22.08
CA HIS A 213 -1.34 12.24 21.45
C HIS A 213 -1.07 12.04 19.93
N VAL A 214 -1.09 13.16 19.21
CA VAL A 214 -0.65 13.17 17.80
C VAL A 214 0.86 12.98 17.76
N GLU A 215 1.32 12.02 16.95
CA GLU A 215 2.74 11.73 16.81
C GLU A 215 3.48 12.87 16.07
N GLU A 216 4.59 13.31 16.63
CA GLU A 216 5.52 14.26 16.00
C GLU A 216 6.37 13.52 14.97
N LYS A 217 6.14 13.79 13.68
CA LYS A 217 6.77 13.05 12.58
C LYS A 217 7.78 13.90 11.81
N MET A 218 8.74 13.25 11.18
CA MET A 218 9.72 13.89 10.28
C MET A 218 9.03 14.53 9.07
N GLY A 219 8.12 13.80 8.41
CA GLY A 219 7.37 14.21 7.23
C GLY A 219 5.90 13.82 7.34
N ILE A 220 5.12 14.04 6.27
CA ILE A 220 3.66 13.82 6.24
C ILE A 220 2.97 14.34 7.51
N LYS A 221 3.40 15.51 7.99
CA LYS A 221 3.06 15.98 9.33
C LYS A 221 1.56 16.20 9.52
N ALA A 222 0.86 16.63 8.47
CA ALA A 222 -0.58 16.88 8.52
C ALA A 222 -1.43 15.62 8.66
N SER A 223 -0.90 14.44 8.30
CA SER A 223 -1.59 13.17 8.51
C SER A 223 -1.66 12.85 10.00
N ASP A 224 -2.85 12.83 10.57
CA ASP A 224 -3.06 12.42 11.96
C ASP A 224 -2.60 10.98 12.16
N THR A 225 -1.77 10.77 13.16
CA THR A 225 -1.24 9.45 13.51
C THR A 225 -1.17 9.35 15.01
N ARG A 226 -1.78 8.30 15.58
CA ARG A 226 -1.87 8.16 17.05
C ARG A 226 -1.75 6.72 17.48
N THR A 227 -1.54 6.55 18.78
CA THR A 227 -1.82 5.32 19.50
C THR A 227 -3.33 5.19 19.71
N VAL A 228 -3.86 3.96 19.59
CA VAL A 228 -5.24 3.61 19.91
C VAL A 228 -5.22 2.51 20.96
N SER A 229 -5.77 2.77 22.14
CA SER A 229 -5.84 1.82 23.24
C SER A 229 -7.25 1.29 23.40
N PHE A 230 -7.35 0.01 23.73
CA PHE A 230 -8.58 -0.74 23.97
C PHE A 230 -8.56 -1.29 25.39
N ALA A 231 -9.53 -0.93 26.21
CA ALA A 231 -9.66 -1.36 27.59
C ALA A 231 -11.08 -1.94 27.81
N GLY A 232 -11.20 -3.24 27.70
CA GLY A 232 -12.45 -3.95 27.85
C GLY A 232 -13.51 -3.58 26.80
N VAL A 233 -13.11 -3.25 25.58
CA VAL A 233 -14.02 -2.84 24.52
C VAL A 233 -14.88 -4.02 24.07
N ARG A 234 -16.21 -3.84 24.15
CA ARG A 234 -17.17 -4.87 23.73
C ARG A 234 -17.42 -4.75 22.22
N VAL A 235 -17.03 -5.78 21.48
CA VAL A 235 -17.22 -5.86 20.02
C VAL A 235 -18.26 -6.94 19.75
N PRO A 236 -19.43 -6.62 19.19
CA PRO A 236 -20.44 -7.62 18.84
C PRO A 236 -19.88 -8.73 17.94
N VAL A 237 -20.40 -9.94 18.06
CA VAL A 237 -19.95 -11.08 17.26
C VAL A 237 -20.18 -10.85 15.76
N GLU A 238 -21.20 -10.10 15.42
CA GLU A 238 -21.53 -9.67 14.05
C GLU A 238 -20.62 -8.59 13.48
N ASP A 239 -19.70 -8.02 14.25
CA ASP A 239 -18.62 -7.11 13.80
C ASP A 239 -17.27 -7.81 13.68
N ARG A 240 -17.25 -9.14 13.74
CA ARG A 240 -16.08 -9.94 13.42
C ARG A 240 -15.94 -10.07 11.91
N LEU A 241 -14.90 -9.48 11.36
CA LEU A 241 -14.64 -9.48 9.93
C LEU A 241 -14.03 -10.82 9.46
N GLY A 242 -14.80 -11.60 8.74
CA GLY A 242 -14.42 -12.91 8.25
C GLY A 242 -14.35 -13.98 9.35
N GLU A 243 -13.59 -15.06 9.12
CA GLU A 243 -13.52 -16.22 10.01
C GLU A 243 -12.54 -16.02 11.18
N VAL A 244 -12.83 -16.66 12.32
CA VAL A 244 -11.90 -16.72 13.47
C VAL A 244 -10.57 -17.33 13.02
N GLY A 245 -9.47 -16.64 13.28
CA GLY A 245 -8.13 -17.06 12.87
C GLY A 245 -7.75 -16.69 11.43
N GLY A 246 -8.67 -16.11 10.65
CA GLY A 246 -8.43 -15.63 9.28
C GLY A 246 -7.84 -14.23 9.17
N GLY A 247 -7.73 -13.51 10.30
CA GLY A 247 -7.40 -12.09 10.32
C GLY A 247 -6.04 -11.74 9.72
N PHE A 248 -5.04 -12.61 9.85
CA PHE A 248 -3.72 -12.32 9.25
C PHE A 248 -3.77 -12.35 7.71
N ARG A 249 -4.51 -13.29 7.11
CA ARG A 249 -4.74 -13.31 5.66
C ARG A 249 -5.48 -12.05 5.21
N ILE A 250 -6.53 -11.66 5.95
CA ILE A 250 -7.29 -10.43 5.70
C ILE A 250 -6.36 -9.22 5.73
N ALA A 251 -5.46 -9.10 6.73
CA ALA A 251 -4.50 -8.01 6.83
C ALA A 251 -3.58 -7.94 5.60
N LEU A 252 -3.07 -9.08 5.13
CA LEU A 252 -2.19 -9.14 3.95
C LEU A 252 -2.91 -8.72 2.66
N GLU A 253 -4.16 -9.15 2.47
CA GLU A 253 -4.95 -8.77 1.29
C GLU A 253 -5.31 -7.29 1.29
N ILE A 254 -5.64 -6.72 2.44
CA ILE A 254 -5.83 -5.27 2.60
C ILE A 254 -4.53 -4.51 2.25
N LEU A 255 -3.39 -4.94 2.79
CA LEU A 255 -2.08 -4.31 2.54
C LEU A 255 -1.67 -4.36 1.06
N ASN A 256 -2.08 -5.38 0.30
CA ASN A 256 -1.81 -5.42 -1.14
C ASN A 256 -2.47 -4.23 -1.87
N SER A 257 -3.70 -3.88 -1.49
CA SER A 257 -4.39 -2.68 -2.03
C SER A 257 -3.67 -1.39 -1.64
N GLY A 258 -3.20 -1.28 -0.39
CA GLY A 258 -2.44 -0.14 0.10
C GLY A 258 -1.13 0.06 -0.67
N ARG A 259 -0.38 -1.03 -0.90
CA ARG A 259 0.89 -1.02 -1.65
C ARG A 259 0.71 -0.53 -3.09
N LEU A 260 -0.38 -0.93 -3.75
CA LEU A 260 -0.67 -0.47 -5.11
C LEU A 260 -0.92 1.03 -5.16
N GLY A 261 -1.78 1.56 -4.28
CA GLY A 261 -2.01 3.00 -4.15
C GLY A 261 -0.73 3.76 -3.81
N LEU A 262 0.07 3.23 -2.88
CA LEU A 262 1.35 3.82 -2.51
C LEU A 262 2.32 3.90 -3.70
N ALA A 263 2.40 2.86 -4.53
CA ALA A 263 3.26 2.84 -5.71
C ALA A 263 2.83 3.93 -6.72
N ALA A 264 1.52 4.05 -6.97
CA ALA A 264 0.98 5.09 -7.86
C ALA A 264 1.23 6.50 -7.32
N GLY A 265 0.95 6.75 -6.02
CA GLY A 265 1.19 8.03 -5.37
C GLY A 265 2.66 8.43 -5.36
N SER A 266 3.57 7.49 -5.03
CA SER A 266 5.01 7.71 -5.03
C SER A 266 5.54 8.04 -6.42
N SER A 267 5.15 7.29 -7.44
CA SER A 267 5.57 7.51 -8.84
C SER A 267 5.11 8.88 -9.36
N ARG A 268 3.85 9.23 -9.16
CA ARG A 268 3.27 10.48 -9.65
C ARG A 268 3.78 11.69 -8.86
N GLY A 269 3.91 11.59 -7.54
CA GLY A 269 4.52 12.63 -6.69
C GLY A 269 5.98 12.89 -7.07
N THR A 270 6.72 11.84 -7.46
CA THR A 270 8.09 11.97 -7.98
C THR A 270 8.14 12.82 -9.24
N ARG A 271 7.23 12.61 -10.19
CA ARG A 271 7.17 13.46 -11.41
C ARG A 271 7.00 14.92 -11.06
N ARG A 272 6.13 15.24 -10.12
CA ARG A 272 5.89 16.62 -9.70
C ARG A 272 7.14 17.31 -9.16
N ILE A 273 7.91 16.64 -8.30
CA ILE A 273 9.13 17.24 -7.74
C ILE A 273 10.23 17.37 -8.81
N LEU A 274 10.30 16.44 -9.75
CA LEU A 274 11.22 16.51 -10.89
C LEU A 274 10.86 17.66 -11.84
N ASP A 275 9.57 17.88 -12.12
CA ASP A 275 9.12 18.98 -12.96
C ASP A 275 9.51 20.35 -12.36
N LEU A 276 9.35 20.51 -11.03
CA LEU A 276 9.78 21.70 -10.32
C LEU A 276 11.30 21.90 -10.40
N ALA A 277 12.07 20.83 -10.17
CA ALA A 277 13.53 20.89 -10.25
C ALA A 277 14.01 21.13 -11.68
N LEU A 278 13.33 20.58 -12.69
CA LEU A 278 13.65 20.81 -14.11
C LEU A 278 13.36 22.26 -14.53
N ALA A 279 12.24 22.82 -14.10
CA ALA A 279 11.92 24.23 -14.32
C ALA A 279 13.01 25.12 -13.74
N TYR A 280 13.39 24.88 -12.48
CA TYR A 280 14.49 25.59 -11.83
C TYR A 280 15.81 25.42 -12.59
N ALA A 281 16.16 24.21 -13.04
CA ALA A 281 17.41 23.95 -13.75
C ALA A 281 17.49 24.64 -15.12
N LYS A 282 16.37 24.92 -15.77
CA LYS A 282 16.28 25.68 -17.02
C LYS A 282 16.51 27.19 -16.83
N GLU A 283 16.12 27.72 -15.69
CA GLU A 283 16.21 29.16 -15.39
C GLU A 283 17.51 29.54 -14.67
N ARG A 284 17.93 28.72 -13.69
CA ARG A 284 19.12 28.98 -12.88
C ARG A 284 20.38 28.93 -13.71
N LYS A 285 21.13 30.04 -13.75
CA LYS A 285 22.41 30.14 -14.48
C LYS A 285 23.59 30.07 -13.51
N GLN A 286 24.58 29.27 -13.85
CA GLN A 286 25.92 29.26 -13.27
C GLN A 286 26.95 29.04 -14.39
N PHE A 287 28.16 29.56 -14.21
CA PHE A 287 29.21 29.48 -15.23
C PHE A 287 28.74 29.98 -16.62
N GLY A 288 27.93 31.04 -16.61
CA GLY A 288 27.44 31.71 -17.81
C GLY A 288 26.31 31.04 -18.56
N ARG A 289 25.76 29.90 -18.11
CA ARG A 289 24.68 29.16 -18.79
C ARG A 289 23.71 28.50 -17.79
N PRO A 290 22.51 28.11 -18.24
CA PRO A 290 21.57 27.36 -17.39
C PRO A 290 22.19 26.08 -16.85
N ILE A 291 21.93 25.76 -15.57
CA ILE A 291 22.49 24.54 -14.96
C ILE A 291 21.98 23.27 -15.62
N GLY A 292 20.76 23.26 -16.19
CA GLY A 292 20.21 22.16 -16.97
C GLY A 292 20.97 21.85 -18.28
N SER A 293 21.92 22.71 -18.71
CA SER A 293 22.79 22.45 -19.85
C SER A 293 24.03 21.58 -19.51
N PHE A 294 24.26 21.30 -18.22
CA PHE A 294 25.38 20.44 -17.80
C PHE A 294 24.94 18.97 -17.82
N GLU A 295 25.77 18.12 -18.40
CA GLU A 295 25.50 16.68 -18.55
C GLU A 295 25.21 15.99 -17.21
N MET A 296 25.95 16.34 -16.16
CA MET A 296 25.72 15.80 -14.81
C MET A 296 24.32 16.11 -14.26
N ILE A 297 23.70 17.22 -14.65
CA ILE A 297 22.32 17.57 -14.28
C ILE A 297 21.33 16.84 -15.18
N GLN A 298 21.59 16.79 -16.48
CA GLN A 298 20.75 16.08 -17.45
C GLN A 298 20.62 14.59 -17.13
N LYS A 299 21.73 13.94 -16.74
CA LYS A 299 21.76 12.53 -16.34
C LYS A 299 20.81 12.23 -15.17
N LYS A 300 20.73 13.12 -14.17
CA LYS A 300 19.80 12.96 -13.03
C LYS A 300 18.35 12.92 -13.48
N PHE A 301 17.94 13.85 -14.33
CA PHE A 301 16.58 13.90 -14.87
C PHE A 301 16.28 12.74 -15.82
N ALA A 302 17.20 12.39 -16.72
CA ALA A 302 17.01 11.31 -17.67
C ALA A 302 16.79 9.96 -16.95
N LEU A 303 17.61 9.64 -15.95
CA LEU A 303 17.48 8.42 -15.15
C LEU A 303 16.17 8.40 -14.39
N ALA A 304 15.85 9.47 -13.66
CA ALA A 304 14.62 9.55 -12.89
C ALA A 304 13.35 9.48 -13.77
N ALA A 305 13.37 10.08 -14.97
CA ALA A 305 12.27 10.02 -15.92
C ALA A 305 12.05 8.58 -16.43
N ALA A 306 13.14 7.86 -16.77
CA ALA A 306 13.06 6.46 -17.18
C ALA A 306 12.50 5.56 -16.08
N GLU A 307 12.94 5.77 -14.84
CA GLU A 307 12.45 5.03 -13.68
C GLU A 307 10.98 5.36 -13.35
N CYS A 308 10.55 6.62 -13.49
CA CYS A 308 9.14 7.00 -13.36
C CYS A 308 8.27 6.28 -14.41
N TYR A 309 8.74 6.18 -15.64
CA TYR A 309 8.04 5.43 -16.67
C TYR A 309 7.90 3.94 -16.30
N ALA A 310 8.99 3.32 -15.85
CA ALA A 310 8.97 1.93 -15.41
C ALA A 310 8.04 1.70 -14.20
N ALA A 311 8.04 2.63 -13.22
CA ALA A 311 7.15 2.58 -12.07
C ALA A 311 5.68 2.67 -12.49
N ASP A 312 5.35 3.61 -13.39
CA ASP A 312 3.98 3.77 -13.91
C ASP A 312 3.52 2.52 -14.66
N ALA A 313 4.34 1.97 -15.55
CA ALA A 313 4.03 0.74 -16.27
C ALA A 313 3.78 -0.43 -15.29
N GLY A 314 4.62 -0.55 -14.25
CA GLY A 314 4.50 -1.61 -13.25
C GLY A 314 3.19 -1.55 -12.47
N TRP A 315 2.87 -0.41 -11.84
CA TRP A 315 1.65 -0.33 -11.04
C TRP A 315 0.37 -0.34 -11.91
N MET A 316 0.40 0.17 -13.13
CA MET A 316 -0.76 0.08 -14.05
C MET A 316 -1.03 -1.38 -14.44
N THR A 317 0.01 -2.14 -14.79
CA THR A 317 -0.13 -3.57 -15.07
C THR A 317 -0.67 -4.33 -13.87
N CYS A 318 -0.15 -4.03 -12.67
CA CYS A 318 -0.62 -4.64 -11.44
C CYS A 318 -2.09 -4.30 -11.14
N ALA A 319 -2.51 -3.05 -11.34
CA ALA A 319 -3.91 -2.63 -11.19
C ALA A 319 -4.84 -3.41 -12.14
N ALA A 320 -4.44 -3.60 -13.39
CA ALA A 320 -5.20 -4.40 -14.33
C ALA A 320 -5.31 -5.88 -13.95
N MET A 321 -4.26 -6.45 -13.33
CA MET A 321 -4.34 -7.81 -12.79
C MET A 321 -5.37 -7.91 -11.66
N VAL A 322 -5.45 -6.89 -10.82
CA VAL A 322 -6.49 -6.79 -9.76
C VAL A 322 -7.88 -6.75 -10.39
N ASP A 323 -8.09 -5.90 -11.41
CA ASP A 323 -9.39 -5.73 -12.07
C ASP A 323 -9.84 -6.98 -12.83
N ARG A 324 -8.93 -7.73 -13.43
CA ARG A 324 -9.24 -9.03 -14.07
C ARG A 324 -9.67 -10.09 -13.06
N GLY A 325 -9.21 -9.99 -11.82
CA GLY A 325 -9.46 -10.98 -10.78
C GLY A 325 -8.83 -12.35 -11.04
N GLY A 326 -8.99 -13.28 -10.07
CA GLY A 326 -8.53 -14.66 -10.21
C GLY A 326 -7.02 -14.88 -10.19
N VAL A 327 -6.22 -13.84 -9.95
CA VAL A 327 -4.76 -13.90 -9.87
C VAL A 327 -4.27 -13.41 -8.50
N ASP A 328 -3.21 -14.02 -7.99
CA ASP A 328 -2.49 -13.52 -6.81
C ASP A 328 -1.49 -12.45 -7.29
N PHE A 329 -1.68 -11.23 -6.84
CA PHE A 329 -0.87 -10.05 -7.19
C PHE A 329 -0.02 -9.54 -6.02
N SER A 330 0.11 -10.34 -4.98
CA SER A 330 0.77 -9.92 -3.73
C SER A 330 2.26 -9.58 -3.91
N LEU A 331 2.95 -10.31 -4.77
CA LEU A 331 4.37 -10.06 -5.07
C LEU A 331 4.55 -8.85 -5.99
N GLU A 332 3.66 -8.69 -6.95
CA GLU A 332 3.64 -7.58 -7.89
C GLU A 332 3.44 -6.25 -7.16
N THR A 333 2.47 -6.18 -6.25
CA THR A 333 2.26 -4.97 -5.44
C THR A 333 3.44 -4.68 -4.51
N ALA A 334 4.05 -5.73 -3.95
CA ALA A 334 5.26 -5.59 -3.15
C ALA A 334 6.43 -5.03 -3.97
N ALA A 335 6.66 -5.57 -5.18
CA ALA A 335 7.71 -5.11 -6.09
C ALA A 335 7.46 -3.66 -6.54
N CYS A 336 6.24 -3.33 -6.95
CA CYS A 336 5.86 -1.96 -7.32
C CYS A 336 6.08 -0.98 -6.18
N LYS A 337 5.69 -1.33 -4.94
CA LYS A 337 5.88 -0.50 -3.75
C LYS A 337 7.36 -0.26 -3.46
N VAL A 338 8.18 -1.31 -3.47
CA VAL A 338 9.62 -1.20 -3.23
C VAL A 338 10.26 -0.27 -4.27
N PHE A 339 10.01 -0.53 -5.54
CA PHE A 339 10.60 0.24 -6.63
C PHE A 339 10.18 1.72 -6.58
N ALA A 340 8.87 2.01 -6.51
CA ALA A 340 8.36 3.37 -6.55
C ALA A 340 8.74 4.19 -5.31
N SER A 341 8.77 3.58 -4.10
CA SER A 341 9.16 4.29 -2.88
C SER A 341 10.65 4.65 -2.86
N GLU A 342 11.53 3.77 -3.34
CA GLU A 342 12.96 4.06 -3.43
C GLU A 342 13.27 5.10 -4.51
N LEU A 343 12.61 5.00 -5.65
CA LEU A 343 12.66 6.04 -6.68
C LEU A 343 12.24 7.39 -6.10
N SER A 344 11.13 7.45 -5.36
CA SER A 344 10.61 8.69 -4.79
C SER A 344 11.63 9.37 -3.87
N LEU A 345 12.22 8.63 -2.94
CA LEU A 345 13.23 9.19 -2.03
C LEU A 345 14.49 9.64 -2.78
N ARG A 346 15.01 8.80 -3.68
CA ARG A 346 16.20 9.15 -4.48
C ARG A 346 15.96 10.38 -5.34
N ALA A 347 14.83 10.45 -6.05
CA ALA A 347 14.48 11.59 -6.89
C ALA A 347 14.26 12.88 -6.07
N ALA A 348 13.67 12.78 -4.88
CA ALA A 348 13.53 13.92 -3.98
C ALA A 348 14.89 14.47 -3.52
N LEU A 349 15.83 13.59 -3.19
CA LEU A 349 17.21 13.97 -2.85
C LEU A 349 17.93 14.62 -4.04
N GLU A 350 17.76 14.08 -5.25
CA GLU A 350 18.37 14.65 -6.45
C GLU A 350 17.74 16.01 -6.82
N ALA A 351 16.43 16.16 -6.69
CA ALA A 351 15.75 17.44 -6.92
C ALA A 351 16.22 18.49 -5.90
N GLN A 352 16.35 18.12 -4.63
CA GLN A 352 16.91 18.98 -3.59
C GLN A 352 18.35 19.38 -3.91
N GLN A 353 19.17 18.43 -4.36
CA GLN A 353 20.56 18.69 -4.73
C GLN A 353 20.67 19.63 -5.94
N VAL A 354 19.83 19.48 -6.96
CA VAL A 354 19.76 20.37 -8.12
C VAL A 354 19.37 21.80 -7.71
N ALA A 355 18.45 21.93 -6.77
CA ALA A 355 18.03 23.23 -6.25
C ALA A 355 19.10 23.93 -5.38
N GLY A 356 20.13 23.18 -4.90
CA GLY A 356 21.20 23.72 -4.10
C GLY A 356 20.71 24.29 -2.76
N GLY A 357 21.18 25.46 -2.37
CA GLY A 357 20.79 26.11 -1.09
C GLY A 357 19.28 26.36 -0.99
N LEU A 358 18.59 26.65 -2.10
CA LEU A 358 17.13 26.76 -2.12
C LEU A 358 16.43 25.43 -1.79
N GLY A 359 17.02 24.31 -2.21
CA GLY A 359 16.52 22.97 -1.88
C GLY A 359 16.52 22.65 -0.40
N TYR A 360 17.36 23.29 0.38
CA TYR A 360 17.49 23.11 1.83
C TYR A 360 16.61 24.07 2.64
N SER A 361 16.09 25.13 2.01
CA SER A 361 15.20 26.10 2.64
C SER A 361 13.76 25.58 2.70
N LYS A 362 13.08 25.81 3.84
CA LYS A 362 11.66 25.50 4.03
C LYS A 362 10.70 26.37 3.21
N GLU A 363 11.17 27.40 2.56
CA GLU A 363 10.40 28.25 1.64
C GLU A 363 10.05 27.51 0.33
N TYR A 364 10.75 26.43 0.03
CA TYR A 364 10.61 25.63 -1.19
C TYR A 364 10.22 24.19 -0.85
N PRO A 365 9.56 23.47 -1.76
CA PRO A 365 8.99 22.14 -1.47
C PRO A 365 10.01 21.00 -1.39
N TYR A 366 11.27 21.23 -1.73
CA TYR A 366 12.27 20.17 -1.90
C TYR A 366 12.61 19.45 -0.61
N GLU A 367 12.89 20.20 0.48
CA GLU A 367 13.22 19.58 1.77
C GLU A 367 12.05 18.79 2.34
N ARG A 368 10.81 19.29 2.14
CA ARG A 368 9.59 18.60 2.55
C ARG A 368 9.40 17.33 1.76
N ALA A 369 9.63 17.35 0.44
CA ALA A 369 9.55 16.16 -0.41
C ALA A 369 10.49 15.04 0.06
N VAL A 370 11.69 15.37 0.51
CA VAL A 370 12.63 14.39 1.09
C VAL A 370 12.10 13.82 2.41
N ARG A 371 11.56 14.67 3.30
CA ARG A 371 10.98 14.22 4.58
C ARG A 371 9.78 13.30 4.37
N ASP A 372 8.89 13.67 3.45
CA ASP A 372 7.68 12.94 3.15
C ASP A 372 7.98 11.61 2.44
N ALA A 373 8.95 11.59 1.51
CA ALA A 373 9.33 10.37 0.81
C ALA A 373 9.98 9.32 1.74
N ARG A 374 10.60 9.73 2.86
CA ARG A 374 11.32 8.79 3.73
C ARG A 374 10.44 7.72 4.34
N ILE A 375 9.20 8.04 4.73
CA ILE A 375 8.29 7.08 5.36
C ILE A 375 7.80 6.01 4.35
N MET A 376 7.78 6.32 3.06
CA MET A 376 7.31 5.41 2.02
C MET A 376 8.09 4.08 1.97
N LEU A 377 9.33 4.06 2.47
CA LEU A 377 10.16 2.87 2.57
C LEU A 377 9.86 2.03 3.83
N ILE A 378 9.12 2.57 4.79
CA ILE A 378 8.95 1.99 6.13
C ILE A 378 7.56 1.35 6.28
N PHE A 379 6.49 2.12 6.08
CA PHE A 379 5.14 1.63 6.31
C PHE A 379 4.65 0.67 5.21
N GLU A 380 3.54 -0.02 5.45
CA GLU A 380 2.97 -1.07 4.58
C GLU A 380 3.93 -2.24 4.28
N GLY A 381 4.80 -2.54 5.25
CA GLY A 381 5.92 -3.46 5.15
C GLY A 381 7.18 -2.74 4.69
N THR A 382 8.26 -2.80 5.51
CA THR A 382 9.53 -2.18 5.11
C THR A 382 10.03 -2.79 3.81
N ASN A 383 10.78 -2.01 3.03
CA ASN A 383 11.30 -2.48 1.75
C ASN A 383 12.16 -3.74 1.90
N GLU A 384 12.90 -3.87 3.01
CA GLU A 384 13.70 -5.06 3.33
C GLU A 384 12.82 -6.29 3.55
N ILE A 385 11.71 -6.14 4.28
CA ILE A 385 10.74 -7.24 4.51
C ILE A 385 10.05 -7.63 3.20
N LEU A 386 9.69 -6.65 2.36
CA LEU A 386 9.06 -6.95 1.07
C LEU A 386 10.03 -7.64 0.11
N ARG A 387 11.32 -7.25 0.09
CA ARG A 387 12.36 -7.97 -0.67
C ARG A 387 12.52 -9.40 -0.17
N ALA A 388 12.53 -9.60 1.16
CA ALA A 388 12.58 -10.94 1.73
C ALA A 388 11.33 -11.76 1.35
N LEU A 389 10.13 -11.16 1.39
CA LEU A 389 8.89 -11.79 0.95
C LEU A 389 8.98 -12.24 -0.52
N ILE A 390 9.41 -11.36 -1.42
CA ILE A 390 9.56 -11.67 -2.85
C ILE A 390 10.56 -12.82 -3.02
N ALA A 391 11.75 -12.73 -2.42
CA ALA A 391 12.78 -13.76 -2.55
C ALA A 391 12.32 -15.13 -2.02
N LEU A 392 11.72 -15.16 -0.83
CA LEU A 392 11.23 -16.40 -0.21
C LEU A 392 10.10 -17.04 -1.03
N SER A 393 9.18 -16.23 -1.54
CA SER A 393 8.07 -16.73 -2.37
C SER A 393 8.59 -17.30 -3.69
N CYS A 394 9.56 -16.64 -4.32
CA CYS A 394 10.20 -17.16 -5.53
C CYS A 394 10.96 -18.47 -5.29
N LEU A 395 11.50 -18.68 -4.09
CA LEU A 395 12.25 -19.89 -3.71
C LEU A 395 11.36 -21.02 -3.19
N GLN A 396 10.11 -20.75 -2.84
CA GLN A 396 9.20 -21.73 -2.22
C GLN A 396 9.00 -22.94 -3.15
N GLN A 397 8.59 -22.72 -4.39
CA GLN A 397 8.30 -23.77 -5.35
C GLN A 397 9.54 -24.62 -5.69
N PRO A 398 10.71 -24.04 -6.03
CA PRO A 398 11.96 -24.82 -6.18
C PRO A 398 12.34 -25.57 -4.91
N GLY A 399 12.13 -24.98 -3.74
CA GLY A 399 12.41 -25.63 -2.44
C GLY A 399 11.54 -26.84 -2.18
N GLU A 400 10.26 -26.79 -2.52
CA GLU A 400 9.33 -27.92 -2.42
C GLU A 400 9.73 -29.05 -3.37
N GLN A 401 10.05 -28.74 -4.63
CA GLN A 401 10.54 -29.71 -5.60
C GLN A 401 11.85 -30.39 -5.15
N LEU A 402 12.78 -29.62 -4.58
CA LEU A 402 14.03 -30.17 -4.01
C LEU A 402 13.78 -31.07 -2.79
N LYS A 403 12.78 -30.72 -1.94
CA LYS A 403 12.39 -31.60 -0.82
C LYS A 403 11.77 -32.92 -1.30
N GLU A 404 10.91 -32.85 -2.31
CA GLU A 404 10.31 -34.04 -2.92
C GLU A 404 11.39 -34.93 -3.55
N LEU A 405 12.30 -34.32 -4.29
CA LEU A 405 13.44 -35.03 -4.86
C LEU A 405 14.33 -35.66 -3.78
N GLY A 406 14.64 -34.92 -2.71
CA GLY A 406 15.38 -35.44 -1.56
C GLY A 406 14.69 -36.60 -0.83
N ARG A 407 13.35 -36.60 -0.80
CA ARG A 407 12.56 -37.77 -0.30
C ARG A 407 12.63 -38.93 -1.30
N ALA A 408 12.55 -38.66 -2.61
CA ALA A 408 12.63 -39.65 -3.65
C ALA A 408 14.01 -40.35 -3.66
N PHE A 409 15.09 -39.65 -3.39
CA PHE A 409 16.44 -40.24 -3.25
C PHE A 409 16.61 -41.10 -1.99
N LYS A 410 15.78 -40.92 -0.95
CA LYS A 410 15.80 -41.79 0.24
C LYS A 410 15.13 -43.14 0.01
N ASP A 411 14.23 -43.24 -0.99
CA ASP A 411 13.62 -44.50 -1.42
C ASP A 411 13.60 -44.57 -2.97
N PRO A 412 14.78 -44.77 -3.61
CA PRO A 412 14.95 -44.65 -5.05
C PRO A 412 14.17 -45.70 -5.85
N LEU A 413 13.96 -46.89 -5.27
CA LEU A 413 13.25 -47.97 -5.97
C LEU A 413 11.76 -47.69 -6.15
N ARG A 414 11.15 -46.98 -5.20
CA ARG A 414 9.74 -46.56 -5.30
C ARG A 414 9.54 -45.24 -6.05
N SER A 415 10.60 -44.48 -6.25
CA SER A 415 10.56 -43.10 -6.75
C SER A 415 11.21 -42.91 -8.10
N LEU A 416 11.54 -44.00 -8.84
CA LEU A 416 12.21 -43.97 -10.16
C LEU A 416 11.47 -43.06 -11.17
N GLY A 417 10.13 -43.05 -11.14
CA GLY A 417 9.31 -42.19 -11.99
C GLY A 417 9.47 -40.70 -11.69
N ALA A 418 9.52 -40.34 -10.40
CA ALA A 418 9.68 -38.94 -9.97
C ALA A 418 11.11 -38.42 -10.27
N ILE A 419 12.12 -39.26 -10.07
CA ILE A 419 13.52 -38.95 -10.39
C ILE A 419 13.68 -38.81 -11.92
N GLY A 420 13.09 -39.72 -12.69
CA GLY A 420 13.13 -39.69 -14.14
C GLY A 420 12.42 -38.47 -14.75
N SER A 421 11.28 -38.05 -14.20
CA SER A 421 10.55 -36.84 -14.65
C SER A 421 11.35 -35.59 -14.38
N TYR A 422 12.03 -35.51 -13.24
CA TYR A 422 12.87 -34.36 -12.89
C TYR A 422 14.12 -34.26 -13.79
N LEU A 423 14.80 -35.39 -14.03
CA LEU A 423 15.98 -35.43 -14.89
C LEU A 423 15.64 -35.27 -16.37
N GLY A 424 14.43 -35.68 -16.79
CA GLY A 424 13.94 -35.55 -18.17
C GLY A 424 13.37 -34.20 -18.53
N GLY A 425 13.34 -33.24 -17.60
CA GLY A 425 12.75 -31.92 -17.84
C GLY A 425 11.23 -31.93 -18.12
N ARG A 426 10.56 -33.07 -17.87
CA ARG A 426 9.11 -33.26 -18.08
C ARG A 426 8.31 -33.27 -16.79
N GLY A 427 8.64 -32.38 -15.86
CA GLY A 427 7.66 -32.05 -14.83
C GLY A 427 6.49 -31.33 -15.52
N GLU A 428 5.30 -31.94 -15.55
CA GLU A 428 4.11 -31.15 -15.88
C GLU A 428 4.11 -29.94 -14.94
N PRO A 429 4.11 -28.72 -15.49
CA PRO A 429 3.94 -27.56 -14.64
C PRO A 429 2.55 -27.69 -14.01
N GLN A 430 2.50 -28.00 -12.71
CA GLN A 430 1.30 -27.65 -11.96
C GLN A 430 1.02 -26.18 -12.27
N PRO A 431 -0.26 -25.79 -12.51
CA PRO A 431 -0.56 -24.39 -12.79
C PRO A 431 0.05 -23.55 -11.68
N ALA A 432 1.17 -22.91 -12.00
CA ALA A 432 1.85 -22.03 -11.10
C ALA A 432 0.82 -20.99 -10.69
N LYS A 433 0.67 -20.74 -9.39
CA LYS A 433 -0.03 -19.54 -8.95
C LYS A 433 0.59 -18.39 -9.74
N PRO A 434 -0.20 -17.62 -10.49
CA PRO A 434 0.34 -16.54 -11.30
C PRO A 434 1.06 -15.57 -10.37
N CYS A 435 2.34 -15.44 -10.58
CA CYS A 435 3.25 -14.61 -9.84
C CYS A 435 4.22 -14.00 -10.85
N PHE A 436 4.81 -12.88 -10.57
CA PHE A 436 5.83 -12.21 -11.37
C PHE A 436 7.00 -13.12 -11.77
N THR A 437 7.18 -14.22 -11.05
CA THR A 437 8.10 -15.31 -11.46
C THR A 437 7.75 -15.89 -12.82
N ALA A 438 6.52 -15.73 -13.32
CA ALA A 438 6.16 -16.08 -14.69
C ALA A 438 6.73 -15.09 -15.72
N LEU A 439 7.06 -13.88 -15.32
CA LEU A 439 7.66 -12.84 -16.18
C LEU A 439 9.20 -12.88 -16.17
N HIS A 440 9.82 -13.52 -15.17
CA HIS A 440 11.29 -13.61 -15.07
C HIS A 440 11.73 -14.91 -14.42
N PRO A 441 12.08 -15.91 -15.22
CA PRO A 441 12.71 -17.15 -14.73
C PRO A 441 14.22 -17.01 -14.55
N ALA A 442 14.71 -15.79 -14.40
CA ALA A 442 16.10 -15.61 -14.04
C ALA A 442 16.34 -16.12 -12.62
N PRO A 443 17.39 -16.90 -12.36
CA PRO A 443 17.82 -17.26 -11.02
C PRO A 443 17.92 -16.00 -10.16
N ALA A 444 17.68 -16.11 -8.86
CA ALA A 444 17.66 -14.95 -7.94
C ALA A 444 18.90 -14.04 -8.05
N HIS A 445 20.06 -14.59 -8.49
CA HIS A 445 21.26 -13.82 -8.76
C HIS A 445 21.19 -13.02 -10.08
N GLU A 446 20.39 -13.41 -11.07
CA GLU A 446 20.19 -12.62 -12.30
C GLU A 446 19.13 -11.53 -12.12
N ALA A 447 18.10 -11.76 -11.32
CA ALA A 447 17.19 -10.70 -10.89
C ALA A 447 17.96 -9.64 -10.08
N ALA A 448 18.86 -10.07 -9.17
CA ALA A 448 19.78 -9.18 -8.48
C ALA A 448 20.79 -8.52 -9.45
N ALA A 449 21.24 -9.21 -10.48
CA ALA A 449 22.16 -8.68 -11.50
C ALA A 449 21.48 -7.70 -12.47
N LEU A 450 20.20 -7.91 -12.81
CA LEU A 450 19.42 -6.92 -13.56
C LEU A 450 19.16 -5.65 -12.73
N TRP A 451 18.99 -5.79 -11.42
CA TRP A 451 18.95 -4.66 -10.49
C TRP A 451 20.33 -4.00 -10.30
N GLN A 452 21.43 -4.76 -10.45
CA GLN A 452 22.82 -4.26 -10.40
C GLN A 452 23.30 -3.75 -11.76
N ALA A 453 22.70 -4.15 -12.89
CA ALA A 453 23.05 -3.71 -14.22
C ALA A 453 22.48 -2.33 -14.58
N VAL A 454 21.63 -1.74 -13.74
CA VAL A 454 21.44 -0.28 -13.72
C VAL A 454 22.77 0.30 -13.21
N PRO A 455 23.51 1.10 -14.00
CA PRO A 455 24.82 1.59 -13.58
C PRO A 455 24.72 2.24 -12.21
N GLN A 456 25.35 1.64 -11.21
CA GLN A 456 25.63 2.33 -9.96
C GLN A 456 26.53 3.50 -10.32
N PRO A 457 26.29 4.71 -9.78
CA PRO A 457 27.10 5.89 -10.10
C PRO A 457 28.56 5.71 -9.74
#